data_447872073a79928ccf3c3e077404c502
#
_entry.id   447872073a79928ccf3c3e077404c502
#
_cell.length_a   1.000
_cell.length_b   1.000
_cell.length_c   1.000
_cell.angle_alpha   90.00
_cell.angle_beta   90.00
_cell.angle_gamma   90.00
#
_symmetry.space_group_name_H-M   'P 1'
#
loop_
_entity.id
_entity.type
_entity.pdbx_description
1 polymer ?
#
loop_
_entity_poly.entity_id
_entity_poly.type
_entity_poly.pdbx_seq_one_letter_code
_entity_poly.pdbx_strand_id
1 'polypeptide(L)'
;PKITYPDVPMLKCIEKMRIENVDSLLVVDENEHLLGIIRARSIHAAPDKSEPVYTVMKPAQATADPNENIVALLKKVNSNNISNVPVVDENKRLLGLITNSSLVTTMSQQFIDFEEGEA
;
A
#
# COMPACT_ATOMS: atom_id res chain seq x y z
N PRO A 1 6.46 -7.39 -0.11
CA PRO A 1 5.56 -6.29 -0.49
C PRO A 1 5.63 -5.99 -1.97
N LYS A 2 4.56 -5.45 -2.49
CA LYS A 2 4.43 -5.17 -3.91
C LYS A 2 4.92 -3.76 -4.19
N ILE A 3 6.20 -3.66 -4.46
CA ILE A 3 6.88 -2.37 -4.62
C ILE A 3 7.51 -2.24 -6.00
N THR A 4 7.79 -1.00 -6.37
CA THR A 4 8.58 -0.67 -7.54
C THR A 4 9.43 0.56 -7.23
N TYR A 5 10.24 0.98 -8.19
CA TYR A 5 11.15 2.11 -8.05
C TYR A 5 10.76 3.20 -9.05
N PRO A 6 11.09 4.48 -8.76
CA PRO A 6 10.58 5.59 -9.57
C PRO A 6 11.00 5.57 -11.03
N ASP A 7 12.16 5.01 -11.34
CA ASP A 7 12.69 5.01 -12.70
C ASP A 7 12.20 3.85 -13.57
N VAL A 8 11.42 2.92 -12.99
CA VAL A 8 10.93 1.76 -13.73
C VAL A 8 9.89 2.21 -14.75
N PRO A 9 9.97 1.75 -16.00
CA PRO A 9 8.96 2.10 -17.00
C PRO A 9 7.57 1.58 -16.65
N MET A 10 6.55 2.34 -16.99
CA MET A 10 5.16 1.98 -16.70
C MET A 10 4.78 0.60 -17.22
N LEU A 11 5.26 0.23 -18.41
CA LEU A 11 4.98 -1.10 -18.96
C LEU A 11 5.44 -2.23 -18.05
N LYS A 12 6.62 -2.07 -17.43
CA LYS A 12 7.12 -3.08 -16.50
C LYS A 12 6.29 -3.14 -15.23
N CYS A 13 5.78 -2.02 -14.78
CA CYS A 13 4.92 -1.99 -13.59
C CYS A 13 3.59 -2.67 -13.85
N ILE A 14 2.99 -2.46 -15.03
CA ILE A 14 1.75 -3.15 -15.43
C ILE A 14 1.97 -4.66 -15.49
N GLU A 15 3.10 -5.08 -16.05
CA GLU A 15 3.44 -6.49 -16.12
C GLU A 15 3.57 -7.10 -14.73
N LYS A 16 4.25 -6.41 -13.82
CA LYS A 16 4.39 -6.85 -12.43
C LYS A 16 3.03 -6.94 -11.74
N MET A 17 2.17 -5.96 -11.93
CA MET A 17 0.82 -5.97 -11.37
C MET A 17 0.02 -7.16 -11.86
N ARG A 18 0.15 -7.51 -13.14
CA ARG A 18 -0.54 -8.66 -13.71
C ARG A 18 -0.04 -9.96 -13.10
N ILE A 19 1.27 -10.11 -13.01
CA ILE A 19 1.89 -11.32 -12.47
C ILE A 19 1.51 -11.52 -11.01
N GLU A 20 1.52 -10.45 -10.23
CA GLU A 20 1.22 -10.51 -8.80
C GLU A 20 -0.26 -10.35 -8.48
N ASN A 21 -1.08 -10.17 -9.51
CA ASN A 21 -2.54 -10.02 -9.38
C ASN A 21 -2.93 -8.89 -8.43
N VAL A 22 -2.34 -7.72 -8.66
CA VAL A 22 -2.64 -6.50 -7.92
C VAL A 22 -2.91 -5.35 -8.89
N ASP A 23 -3.57 -4.31 -8.42
CA ASP A 23 -3.90 -3.14 -9.23
C ASP A 23 -3.10 -1.89 -8.83
N SER A 24 -2.16 -2.04 -7.92
CA SER A 24 -1.31 -0.94 -7.47
C SER A 24 0.03 -1.47 -6.96
N LEU A 25 1.03 -0.58 -6.98
CA LEU A 25 2.35 -0.85 -6.40
C LEU A 25 2.77 0.37 -5.60
N LEU A 26 3.51 0.14 -4.53
CA LEU A 26 4.13 1.22 -3.77
C LEU A 26 5.45 1.58 -4.43
N VAL A 27 5.74 2.87 -4.52
CA VAL A 27 6.98 3.36 -5.11
C VAL A 27 7.89 3.78 -3.97
N VAL A 28 9.08 3.21 -3.94
CA VAL A 28 10.09 3.48 -2.91
C VAL A 28 11.41 3.89 -3.56
N ASP A 29 12.26 4.58 -2.79
CA ASP A 29 13.61 4.88 -3.23
C ASP A 29 14.57 3.74 -2.86
N GLU A 30 15.86 3.92 -3.15
CA GLU A 30 16.88 2.91 -2.90
C GLU A 30 17.09 2.62 -1.41
N ASN A 31 16.63 3.52 -0.53
CA ASN A 31 16.70 3.34 0.92
C ASN A 31 15.35 2.92 1.51
N GLU A 32 14.42 2.50 0.64
CA GLU A 32 13.09 2.03 1.03
C GLU A 32 12.17 3.09 1.63
N HIS A 33 12.47 4.37 1.39
CA HIS A 33 11.53 5.43 1.75
C HIS A 33 10.34 5.42 0.79
N LEU A 34 9.15 5.55 1.36
CA LEU A 34 7.92 5.59 0.56
C LEU A 34 7.85 6.92 -0.19
N LEU A 35 7.83 6.87 -1.52
CA LEU A 35 7.71 8.04 -2.38
C LEU A 35 6.28 8.28 -2.85
N GLY A 36 5.52 7.20 -3.05
CA GLY A 36 4.17 7.33 -3.52
C GLY A 36 3.57 5.99 -3.89
N ILE A 37 2.45 6.05 -4.59
CA ILE A 37 1.74 4.86 -5.07
C ILE A 37 1.45 5.03 -6.56
N ILE A 38 1.51 3.93 -7.30
CA ILE A 38 1.13 3.90 -8.70
C ILE A 38 -0.02 2.91 -8.87
N ARG A 39 -1.06 3.34 -9.59
CA ARG A 39 -2.24 2.53 -9.85
C ARG A 39 -2.31 2.13 -11.30
N ALA A 40 -2.83 0.93 -11.56
CA ALA A 40 -3.00 0.43 -12.94
C ALA A 40 -3.77 1.41 -13.80
N ARG A 41 -4.86 2.00 -13.27
CA ARG A 41 -5.68 2.96 -14.02
C ARG A 41 -4.89 4.20 -14.46
N SER A 42 -3.95 4.65 -13.64
CA SER A 42 -3.10 5.81 -13.99
C SER A 42 -2.16 5.49 -15.14
N ILE A 43 -1.63 4.26 -15.16
CA ILE A 43 -0.77 3.80 -16.25
C ILE A 43 -1.59 3.65 -17.54
N HIS A 44 -2.79 3.05 -17.46
CA HIS A 44 -3.64 2.88 -18.63
C HIS A 44 -4.05 4.21 -19.25
N ALA A 45 -4.20 5.25 -18.44
CA ALA A 45 -4.54 6.60 -18.92
C ALA A 45 -3.34 7.34 -19.49
N ALA A 46 -2.12 6.90 -19.23
CA ALA A 46 -0.92 7.60 -19.68
C ALA A 46 -0.72 7.43 -21.19
N PRO A 47 -0.33 8.51 -21.91
CA PRO A 47 -0.15 8.44 -23.36
C PRO A 47 1.10 7.66 -23.78
N ASP A 48 2.16 7.67 -22.97
CA ASP A 48 3.42 6.99 -23.28
C ASP A 48 3.84 6.12 -22.11
N LYS A 49 3.62 4.82 -22.24
CA LYS A 49 3.90 3.85 -21.18
C LYS A 49 5.37 3.44 -21.09
N SER A 50 6.21 3.98 -21.96
CA SER A 50 7.67 3.80 -21.85
C SER A 50 8.28 4.76 -20.83
N GLU A 51 7.52 5.78 -20.42
CA GLU A 51 7.97 6.75 -19.42
C GLU A 51 8.06 6.09 -18.04
N PRO A 52 8.95 6.61 -17.17
CA PRO A 52 9.08 6.08 -15.81
C PRO A 52 7.85 6.35 -14.96
N VAL A 53 7.59 5.47 -14.01
CA VAL A 53 6.37 5.56 -13.18
C VAL A 53 6.31 6.82 -12.32
N TYR A 54 7.46 7.45 -12.01
CA TYR A 54 7.41 8.67 -11.20
C TYR A 54 6.59 9.77 -11.87
N THR A 55 6.41 9.71 -13.20
CA THR A 55 5.64 10.73 -13.92
C THR A 55 4.14 10.67 -13.60
N VAL A 56 3.65 9.53 -13.14
CA VAL A 56 2.22 9.32 -12.86
C VAL A 56 1.94 8.87 -11.43
N MET A 57 2.96 8.68 -10.61
CA MET A 57 2.75 8.30 -9.21
C MET A 57 2.12 9.45 -8.43
N LYS A 58 1.40 9.09 -7.37
CA LYS A 58 0.76 10.05 -6.48
C LYS A 58 1.15 9.75 -5.04
N PRO A 59 1.07 10.74 -4.14
CA PRO A 59 1.30 10.47 -2.73
C PRO A 59 0.29 9.46 -2.20
N ALA A 60 0.69 8.65 -1.23
CA ALA A 60 -0.26 7.79 -0.54
C ALA A 60 -1.28 8.67 0.20
N GLN A 61 -2.55 8.28 0.15
CA GLN A 61 -3.61 9.07 0.78
C GLN A 61 -3.49 9.08 2.30
N ALA A 62 -3.01 7.99 2.87
CA ALA A 62 -2.77 7.88 4.30
C ALA A 62 -1.68 6.87 4.56
N THR A 63 -0.97 7.04 5.67
CA THR A 63 0.03 6.07 6.13
C THR A 63 -0.28 5.73 7.60
N ALA A 64 0.25 4.62 8.07
CA ALA A 64 0.10 4.20 9.45
C ALA A 64 1.45 4.08 10.12
N ASP A 65 1.48 4.35 11.42
CA ASP A 65 2.62 4.11 12.28
C ASP A 65 2.57 2.65 12.75
N PRO A 66 3.71 1.95 12.91
CA PRO A 66 3.70 0.56 13.37
C PRO A 66 3.06 0.36 14.74
N ASN A 67 2.97 1.41 15.55
CA ASN A 67 2.36 1.35 16.88
C ASN A 67 0.92 1.85 16.90
N GLU A 68 0.36 2.19 15.76
CA GLU A 68 -1.00 2.70 15.67
C GLU A 68 -2.00 1.59 16.00
N ASN A 69 -3.03 1.90 16.82
CA ASN A 69 -4.00 0.88 17.20
C ASN A 69 -5.02 0.62 16.09
N ILE A 70 -5.73 -0.51 16.21
CA ILE A 70 -6.66 -0.97 15.18
C ILE A 70 -7.81 0.01 14.95
N VAL A 71 -8.27 0.69 15.99
CA VAL A 71 -9.37 1.66 15.87
C VAL A 71 -8.95 2.85 15.02
N ALA A 72 -7.74 3.35 15.24
CA ALA A 72 -7.19 4.45 14.44
C ALA A 72 -7.02 4.04 12.98
N LEU A 73 -6.56 2.81 12.73
CA LEU A 73 -6.43 2.26 11.37
C LEU A 73 -7.78 2.18 10.68
N LEU A 74 -8.79 1.68 11.37
CA LEU A 74 -10.15 1.58 10.83
C LEU A 74 -10.70 2.96 10.44
N LYS A 75 -10.45 3.96 11.28
CA LYS A 75 -10.88 5.33 10.98
C LYS A 75 -10.21 5.86 9.72
N LYS A 76 -8.91 5.60 9.55
CA LYS A 76 -8.19 6.03 8.35
C LYS A 76 -8.75 5.38 7.10
N VAL A 77 -8.98 4.08 7.13
CA VAL A 77 -9.51 3.35 5.98
C VAL A 77 -10.90 3.86 5.63
N ASN A 78 -11.79 3.99 6.62
CA ASN A 78 -13.16 4.41 6.40
C ASN A 78 -13.28 5.88 5.98
N SER A 79 -12.54 6.77 6.62
CA SER A 79 -12.62 8.21 6.35
C SER A 79 -12.10 8.57 4.97
N ASN A 80 -11.08 7.88 4.50
CA ASN A 80 -10.44 8.16 3.22
C ASN A 80 -10.91 7.25 2.09
N ASN A 81 -11.77 6.29 2.41
CA ASN A 81 -12.26 5.31 1.44
C ASN A 81 -11.13 4.66 0.64
N ILE A 82 -10.08 4.27 1.34
CA ILE A 82 -8.90 3.67 0.72
C ILE A 82 -8.82 2.19 1.08
N SER A 83 -8.27 1.41 0.17
CA SER A 83 -8.14 -0.04 0.34
C SER A 83 -6.78 -0.47 0.88
N ASN A 84 -5.79 0.40 0.81
CA ASN A 84 -4.41 0.09 1.20
C ASN A 84 -3.83 1.21 2.04
N VAL A 85 -3.21 0.84 3.17
CA VAL A 85 -2.54 1.80 4.05
C VAL A 85 -1.10 1.34 4.24
N PRO A 86 -0.12 2.05 3.67
CA PRO A 86 1.28 1.72 3.91
C PRO A 86 1.66 2.00 5.37
N VAL A 87 2.44 1.09 5.95
CA VAL A 87 2.99 1.25 7.30
C VAL A 87 4.41 1.74 7.14
N VAL A 88 4.72 2.88 7.74
CA VAL A 88 6.03 3.51 7.65
C VAL A 88 6.58 3.81 9.05
N ASP A 89 7.91 3.86 9.17
CA ASP A 89 8.54 4.27 10.41
C ASP A 89 8.64 5.80 10.49
N GLU A 90 9.28 6.30 11.55
CA GLU A 90 9.43 7.74 11.77
C GLU A 90 10.25 8.43 10.66
N ASN A 91 11.06 7.68 9.93
CA ASN A 91 11.87 8.18 8.81
C ASN A 91 11.18 7.95 7.45
N LYS A 92 9.92 7.52 7.46
CA LYS A 92 9.12 7.23 6.26
C LYS A 92 9.61 6.04 5.45
N ARG A 93 10.35 5.14 6.07
CA ARG A 93 10.71 3.88 5.43
C ARG A 93 9.53 2.95 5.46
N LEU A 94 9.32 2.27 4.36
CA LEU A 94 8.21 1.32 4.22
C LEU A 94 8.48 0.06 5.02
N LEU A 95 7.58 -0.27 5.95
CA LEU A 95 7.67 -1.48 6.77
C LEU A 95 6.68 -2.54 6.32
N GLY A 96 5.57 -2.14 5.74
CA GLY A 96 4.55 -3.07 5.31
C GLY A 96 3.36 -2.37 4.70
N LEU A 97 2.34 -3.15 4.39
CA LEU A 97 1.12 -2.66 3.77
C LEU A 97 -0.07 -3.33 4.42
N ILE A 98 -1.02 -2.52 4.87
CA ILE A 98 -2.29 -3.02 5.40
C ILE A 98 -3.33 -2.90 4.31
N THR A 99 -3.95 -4.02 3.95
CA THR A 99 -5.05 -4.06 2.99
C THR A 99 -6.35 -4.27 3.74
N ASN A 100 -7.48 -4.08 3.08
CA ASN A 100 -8.78 -4.39 3.68
C ASN A 100 -8.84 -5.86 4.14
N SER A 101 -8.30 -6.77 3.35
CA SER A 101 -8.26 -8.18 3.71
C SER A 101 -7.39 -8.44 4.93
N SER A 102 -6.20 -7.83 4.99
CA SER A 102 -5.31 -7.95 6.14
C SER A 102 -5.94 -7.42 7.41
N LEU A 103 -6.61 -6.26 7.30
CA LEU A 103 -7.25 -5.62 8.45
C LEU A 103 -8.38 -6.49 9.00
N VAL A 104 -9.22 -7.04 8.11
CA VAL A 104 -10.31 -7.93 8.51
C VAL A 104 -9.76 -9.19 9.20
N THR A 105 -8.70 -9.77 8.63
CA THR A 105 -8.06 -10.96 9.21
C THR A 105 -7.51 -10.65 10.60
N THR A 106 -6.86 -9.52 10.77
CA THR A 106 -6.31 -9.09 12.07
C THR A 106 -7.42 -8.93 13.10
N MET A 107 -8.52 -8.30 12.72
CA MET A 107 -9.67 -8.13 13.61
C MET A 107 -10.26 -9.46 14.02
N SER A 108 -10.43 -10.37 13.08
CA SER A 108 -10.95 -11.72 13.36
C SER A 108 -10.05 -12.48 14.32
N GLN A 109 -8.75 -12.38 14.14
CA GLN A 109 -7.78 -13.03 15.00
C GLN A 109 -7.83 -12.48 16.42
N GLN A 110 -7.94 -11.17 16.57
CA GLN A 110 -8.05 -10.52 17.87
C GLN A 110 -9.32 -10.96 18.59
N PHE A 111 -10.42 -11.09 17.87
CA PHE A 111 -11.67 -11.54 18.44
C PHE A 111 -11.57 -12.99 18.94
N ILE A 112 -10.96 -13.86 18.16
CA ILE A 112 -10.73 -15.27 18.55
C ILE A 112 -9.86 -15.35 19.79
N ASP A 113 -8.77 -14.59 19.84
CA ASP A 113 -7.86 -14.56 20.98
C ASP A 113 -8.58 -14.09 22.26
N PHE A 114 -9.46 -13.11 22.13
CA PHE A 114 -10.24 -12.62 23.25
C PHE A 114 -11.17 -13.71 23.79
N GLU A 115 -11.88 -14.41 22.92
CA GLU A 115 -12.78 -15.50 23.34
C GLU A 115 -12.03 -16.64 24.01
N GLU A 116 -10.88 -17.00 23.49
CA GLU A 116 -10.03 -18.03 24.10
C GLU A 116 -9.52 -17.60 25.46
N GLY A 117 -9.20 -16.32 25.62
CA GLY A 117 -8.78 -15.75 26.88
C GLY A 117 -9.86 -15.78 27.94
N GLU A 118 -11.12 -15.69 27.53
CA GLU A 118 -12.27 -15.77 28.43
C GLU A 118 -12.55 -17.20 28.88
N ALA A 119 -12.20 -18.15 28.05
CA ALA A 119 -12.41 -19.57 28.37
C ALA A 119 -11.45 -20.06 29.42
#